data_061c5b82836859709529041bc104896f
#
_entry.id   061c5b82836859709529041bc104896f
#
_cell.length_a   1.000
_cell.length_b   1.000
_cell.length_c   1.000
_cell.angle_alpha   90.00
_cell.angle_beta   90.00
_cell.angle_gamma   90.00
#
_symmetry.space_group_name_H-M   'P 1'
#
loop_
_entity.id
_entity.type
_entity.pdbx_description
1 polymer ?
#
loop_
_entity_poly.entity_id
_entity_poly.type
_entity_poly.pdbx_seq_one_letter_code
_entity_poly.pdbx_strand_id
1 'polypeptide(L)'
;MKKILTLLLALWMLTGCVAMAAENQLVVGSTTAMSGAFFTDLFGSNTADMDVRALLHGYNLMSWDHETGTYQINDSVVAGMAVSKDAQNNRVYTFDLYGDLKFSDGSAITAKDYAFSILLTASPELAKLGGQSAAVGAILGMESYQSGKSSVLRGVRLLSDTQMSITISKAYEPYFYEMALFDYSPYPISVLAPGCKVVDTEKGVGIVNASGTGDALFTAGLLQKTILDAATGYMSHPSVVSGPYTLTSYDAQNATASFAINPYYKGNEDGEKPTIETIVYRSVANDEAIDLLLSGEVDLLNKMVAADTISKGIQSTADQPFSVANYPRSGLSMISFSCERQTVSSKAVRQAIASCFDRDALVKAYTGNFGLKANGYFGIGQWMYQLTAGTIQPPVVDLPANATAKEVAAYEKTVAQWDALSLDKLKDYPLDLDQAAKLLDQDGWRLGKDGVRAKKIDGKTVALDLTLIYPEGNAVGDALNATLTENLAAIGVRLTVKAVPMNELLDIYYRRVARDCDMIYLATNFGTVFDPSTTYSTDEAYVKTVNRTGIRDKKLAQLAVDMRKTEPGDVLSYCQKWVTFQERWTEVLPAIPVYSNVYFDFYTTRLQNYRVTENQTWTQAIVGATLTQIAE
;
A
#
# COMPACT_ATOMS: atom_id res chain seq x y z
N MET A 1 -60.33 -22.89 9.48
CA MET A 1 -59.19 -23.33 10.27
C MET A 1 -57.90 -23.55 9.46
N LYS A 2 -57.87 -24.15 8.26
CA LYS A 2 -56.65 -24.33 7.47
C LYS A 2 -56.00 -23.01 6.98
N LYS A 3 -56.76 -21.95 6.69
CA LYS A 3 -56.25 -20.64 6.25
C LYS A 3 -55.63 -19.79 7.38
N ILE A 4 -56.02 -20.01 8.62
CA ILE A 4 -55.46 -19.28 9.79
C ILE A 4 -54.14 -19.93 10.21
N LEU A 5 -53.97 -21.24 10.03
CA LEU A 5 -52.71 -21.92 10.34
C LEU A 5 -51.59 -21.56 9.34
N THR A 6 -51.95 -21.28 8.07
CA THR A 6 -50.98 -20.87 7.04
C THR A 6 -50.51 -19.41 7.25
N LEU A 7 -51.37 -18.56 7.79
CA LEU A 7 -50.99 -17.17 8.13
C LEU A 7 -50.09 -17.08 9.37
N LEU A 8 -50.31 -17.99 10.37
CA LEU A 8 -49.47 -18.08 11.56
C LEU A 8 -48.08 -18.68 11.27
N LEU A 9 -47.97 -19.63 10.32
CA LEU A 9 -46.66 -20.12 9.86
C LEU A 9 -45.92 -19.11 9.00
N ALA A 10 -46.59 -18.28 8.21
CA ALA A 10 -45.97 -17.18 7.44
C ALA A 10 -45.52 -16.01 8.35
N LEU A 11 -46.22 -15.78 9.47
CA LEU A 11 -45.81 -14.79 10.44
C LEU A 11 -44.63 -15.23 11.32
N TRP A 12 -44.40 -16.55 11.48
CA TRP A 12 -43.24 -17.11 12.15
C TRP A 12 -41.99 -17.17 11.26
N MET A 13 -42.14 -17.12 9.94
CA MET A 13 -41.03 -16.99 9.01
C MET A 13 -40.62 -15.52 8.75
N LEU A 14 -41.37 -14.54 9.26
CA LEU A 14 -41.08 -13.10 9.21
C LEU A 14 -40.54 -12.53 10.52
N THR A 15 -40.47 -13.32 11.60
CA THR A 15 -39.61 -13.00 12.73
C THR A 15 -38.20 -13.33 12.29
N GLY A 16 -37.52 -12.29 11.78
CA GLY A 16 -36.19 -12.36 11.29
C GLY A 16 -35.28 -13.16 12.20
N CYS A 17 -34.45 -13.98 11.61
CA CYS A 17 -33.18 -14.32 12.21
C CYS A 17 -32.45 -13.00 12.49
N VAL A 18 -32.66 -12.41 13.65
CA VAL A 18 -31.60 -11.68 14.33
C VAL A 18 -30.56 -12.79 14.54
N ALA A 19 -29.59 -12.88 13.66
CA ALA A 19 -28.43 -13.68 13.90
C ALA A 19 -27.85 -13.11 15.22
N MET A 20 -28.11 -13.82 16.32
CA MET A 20 -27.37 -13.54 17.54
C MET A 20 -25.89 -13.67 17.13
N ALA A 21 -25.19 -12.56 17.13
CA ALA A 21 -23.75 -12.57 16.91
C ALA A 21 -23.19 -13.63 17.85
N ALA A 22 -22.41 -14.58 17.33
CA ALA A 22 -21.77 -15.58 18.16
C ALA A 22 -21.01 -14.81 19.26
N GLU A 23 -21.08 -15.29 20.50
CA GLU A 23 -20.63 -14.56 21.71
C GLU A 23 -19.22 -13.97 21.60
N ASN A 24 -18.37 -14.57 20.73
CA ASN A 24 -16.97 -14.15 20.47
C ASN A 24 -16.70 -13.97 18.97
N GLN A 25 -17.61 -13.25 18.28
CA GLN A 25 -17.46 -12.88 16.87
C GLN A 25 -17.40 -11.36 16.72
N LEU A 26 -16.49 -10.90 15.86
CA LEU A 26 -16.38 -9.51 15.41
C LEU A 26 -16.79 -9.40 13.94
N VAL A 27 -17.73 -8.53 13.63
CA VAL A 27 -18.11 -8.19 12.25
C VAL A 27 -17.49 -6.85 11.87
N VAL A 28 -16.62 -6.87 10.87
CA VAL A 28 -15.90 -5.68 10.37
C VAL A 28 -16.45 -5.28 9.01
N GLY A 29 -16.90 -4.04 8.90
CA GLY A 29 -17.38 -3.42 7.66
C GLY A 29 -16.31 -2.52 7.03
N SER A 30 -16.11 -2.67 5.72
CA SER A 30 -15.23 -1.80 4.92
C SER A 30 -15.94 -1.33 3.67
N THR A 31 -15.75 -0.07 3.29
CA THR A 31 -16.31 0.48 2.05
C THR A 31 -15.49 0.10 0.80
N THR A 32 -14.38 -0.60 0.97
CA THR A 32 -13.60 -1.18 -0.11
C THR A 32 -13.90 -2.67 -0.21
N ALA A 33 -14.44 -3.12 -1.34
CA ALA A 33 -14.69 -4.54 -1.57
C ALA A 33 -13.37 -5.31 -1.79
N MET A 34 -13.27 -6.50 -1.18
CA MET A 34 -12.16 -7.43 -1.43
C MET A 34 -12.19 -7.93 -2.88
N SER A 35 -11.01 -8.09 -3.49
CA SER A 35 -10.86 -8.67 -4.84
C SER A 35 -10.40 -10.13 -4.85
N GLY A 36 -10.04 -10.68 -3.68
CA GLY A 36 -9.53 -12.05 -3.55
C GLY A 36 -8.00 -12.15 -3.68
N ALA A 37 -7.28 -11.03 -3.67
CA ALA A 37 -5.81 -11.03 -3.68
C ALA A 37 -5.23 -11.23 -2.27
N PHE A 38 -5.52 -12.38 -1.65
CA PHE A 38 -5.23 -12.70 -0.24
C PHE A 38 -3.85 -13.29 0.01
N PHE A 39 -3.08 -13.57 -1.03
CA PHE A 39 -1.74 -14.14 -0.90
C PHE A 39 -0.64 -13.10 -1.14
N THR A 40 -0.64 -12.44 -2.27
CA THR A 40 0.41 -11.51 -2.69
C THR A 40 -0.15 -10.33 -3.49
N ASP A 41 0.53 -9.20 -3.45
CA ASP A 41 0.22 -8.01 -4.23
C ASP A 41 0.92 -7.98 -5.60
N LEU A 42 1.74 -8.96 -5.92
CA LEU A 42 2.48 -9.03 -7.19
C LEU A 42 1.58 -9.00 -8.43
N PHE A 43 0.32 -9.37 -8.29
CA PHE A 43 -0.72 -9.31 -9.33
C PHE A 43 -1.64 -8.09 -9.20
N GLY A 44 -1.36 -7.21 -8.27
CA GLY A 44 -2.20 -6.08 -7.87
C GLY A 44 -3.15 -6.45 -6.73
N SER A 45 -3.52 -5.45 -5.95
CA SER A 45 -4.44 -5.60 -4.81
C SER A 45 -5.01 -4.24 -4.41
N ASN A 46 -5.99 -4.25 -3.52
CA ASN A 46 -6.52 -3.05 -2.86
C ASN A 46 -6.31 -3.09 -1.34
N THR A 47 -6.79 -2.08 -0.63
CA THR A 47 -6.59 -1.98 0.82
C THR A 47 -7.30 -3.08 1.60
N ALA A 48 -8.47 -3.55 1.14
CA ALA A 48 -9.18 -4.65 1.80
C ALA A 48 -8.45 -5.99 1.63
N ASP A 49 -7.85 -6.24 0.45
CA ASP A 49 -7.00 -7.43 0.25
C ASP A 49 -5.74 -7.38 1.13
N MET A 50 -5.14 -6.20 1.32
CA MET A 50 -4.00 -6.03 2.23
C MET A 50 -4.37 -6.37 3.66
N ASP A 51 -5.55 -5.93 4.12
CA ASP A 51 -6.05 -6.25 5.45
C ASP A 51 -6.22 -7.78 5.62
N VAL A 52 -6.81 -8.46 4.64
CA VAL A 52 -6.95 -9.93 4.68
C VAL A 52 -5.58 -10.63 4.70
N ARG A 53 -4.61 -10.17 3.89
CA ARG A 53 -3.25 -10.73 3.92
C ARG A 53 -2.60 -10.60 5.29
N ALA A 54 -2.77 -9.47 5.96
CA ALA A 54 -2.20 -9.24 7.29
C ALA A 54 -2.82 -10.15 8.38
N LEU A 55 -4.07 -10.58 8.21
CA LEU A 55 -4.67 -11.58 9.11
C LEU A 55 -4.11 -13.00 8.86
N LEU A 56 -3.77 -13.32 7.61
CA LEU A 56 -3.43 -14.69 7.18
C LEU A 56 -1.92 -14.98 7.17
N HIS A 57 -1.09 -13.96 6.89
CA HIS A 57 0.35 -14.11 6.77
C HIS A 57 1.05 -13.30 7.85
N GLY A 58 1.84 -13.97 8.65
CA GLY A 58 2.60 -13.41 9.76
C GLY A 58 4.00 -14.01 9.83
N TYR A 59 4.64 -13.84 10.98
CA TYR A 59 6.01 -14.31 11.24
C TYR A 59 7.02 -13.77 10.21
N ASN A 60 6.86 -12.49 9.82
CA ASN A 60 7.87 -11.82 9.03
C ASN A 60 9.20 -11.77 9.80
N LEU A 61 10.34 -11.81 9.10
CA LEU A 61 11.67 -11.66 9.73
C LEU A 61 11.85 -10.28 10.38
N MET A 62 11.18 -9.28 9.83
CA MET A 62 11.17 -7.91 10.35
C MET A 62 9.77 -7.56 10.83
N SER A 63 9.68 -6.66 11.80
CA SER A 63 8.46 -5.99 12.21
C SER A 63 8.58 -4.49 11.97
N TRP A 64 7.44 -3.84 11.79
CA TRP A 64 7.35 -2.40 11.78
C TRP A 64 7.01 -1.93 13.18
N ASP A 65 7.96 -1.27 13.83
CA ASP A 65 7.72 -0.64 15.12
C ASP A 65 6.81 0.58 14.94
N HIS A 66 5.59 0.48 15.45
CA HIS A 66 4.58 1.52 15.34
C HIS A 66 4.85 2.77 16.21
N GLU A 67 5.71 2.65 17.24
CA GLU A 67 6.10 3.78 18.09
C GLU A 67 7.23 4.60 17.45
N THR A 68 8.24 3.92 16.90
CA THR A 68 9.41 4.59 16.32
C THR A 68 9.31 4.83 14.82
N GLY A 69 8.38 4.15 14.14
CA GLY A 69 8.23 4.24 12.69
C GLY A 69 9.43 3.66 11.92
N THR A 70 10.03 2.58 12.43
CA THR A 70 11.19 1.94 11.83
C THR A 70 11.02 0.43 11.68
N TYR A 71 11.75 -0.16 10.73
CA TYR A 71 11.87 -1.61 10.66
C TYR A 71 12.89 -2.12 11.66
N GLN A 72 12.52 -3.11 12.42
CA GLN A 72 13.37 -3.81 13.38
C GLN A 72 13.22 -5.34 13.24
N ILE A 73 14.08 -6.07 13.90
CA ILE A 73 13.99 -7.53 13.97
C ILE A 73 12.68 -7.91 14.66
N ASN A 74 11.95 -8.86 14.07
CA ASN A 74 10.80 -9.44 14.73
C ASN A 74 11.26 -10.45 15.79
N ASP A 75 11.28 -10.03 17.04
CA ASP A 75 11.74 -10.84 18.19
C ASP A 75 10.82 -12.05 18.47
N SER A 76 9.62 -12.12 17.88
CA SER A 76 8.77 -13.32 17.96
C SER A 76 9.24 -14.43 17.00
N VAL A 77 10.09 -14.10 16.03
CA VAL A 77 10.56 -14.98 14.94
C VAL A 77 12.06 -15.20 14.99
N VAL A 78 12.83 -14.14 15.18
CA VAL A 78 14.30 -14.11 15.09
C VAL A 78 14.90 -14.07 16.49
N ALA A 79 15.57 -15.14 16.89
CA ALA A 79 16.26 -15.23 18.17
C ALA A 79 17.58 -14.44 18.20
N GLY A 80 18.14 -14.12 17.02
CA GLY A 80 19.35 -13.34 16.89
C GLY A 80 19.71 -13.00 15.45
N MET A 81 20.43 -11.90 15.27
CA MET A 81 20.95 -11.49 13.97
C MET A 81 22.41 -11.10 14.09
N ALA A 82 23.24 -11.57 13.16
CA ALA A 82 24.64 -11.17 13.02
C ALA A 82 24.89 -10.52 11.67
N VAL A 83 25.74 -9.50 11.65
CA VAL A 83 26.13 -8.79 10.42
C VAL A 83 27.63 -8.96 10.21
N SER A 84 28.02 -9.37 9.01
CA SER A 84 29.42 -9.53 8.60
C SER A 84 29.62 -9.04 7.16
N LYS A 85 30.84 -9.14 6.65
CA LYS A 85 31.15 -8.85 5.22
C LYS A 85 31.83 -10.06 4.60
N ASP A 86 31.43 -10.35 3.35
CA ASP A 86 32.11 -11.36 2.55
C ASP A 86 33.45 -10.84 1.96
N ALA A 87 34.19 -11.71 1.27
CA ALA A 87 35.47 -11.37 0.66
C ALA A 87 35.37 -10.28 -0.44
N GLN A 88 34.19 -10.04 -1.00
CA GLN A 88 33.90 -9.00 -1.97
C GLN A 88 33.34 -7.72 -1.31
N ASN A 89 33.32 -7.69 0.03
CA ASN A 89 32.81 -6.58 0.85
C ASN A 89 31.30 -6.34 0.71
N ASN A 90 30.52 -7.36 0.31
CA ASN A 90 29.08 -7.35 0.42
C ASN A 90 28.67 -7.57 1.89
N ARG A 91 27.54 -7.01 2.31
CA ARG A 91 27.04 -7.14 3.68
C ARG A 91 26.22 -8.43 3.81
N VAL A 92 26.57 -9.27 4.77
CA VAL A 92 25.93 -10.57 5.04
C VAL A 92 25.17 -10.49 6.35
N TYR A 93 23.87 -10.68 6.30
CA TYR A 93 22.99 -10.78 7.46
C TYR A 93 22.68 -12.25 7.73
N THR A 94 22.97 -12.72 8.92
CA THR A 94 22.66 -14.08 9.37
C THR A 94 21.56 -14.02 10.42
N PHE A 95 20.48 -14.74 10.19
CA PHE A 95 19.30 -14.80 11.05
C PHE A 95 19.22 -16.15 11.73
N ASP A 96 19.10 -16.15 13.06
CA ASP A 96 18.81 -17.30 13.89
C ASP A 96 17.32 -17.29 14.21
N LEU A 97 16.57 -18.29 13.74
CA LEU A 97 15.12 -18.38 13.90
C LEU A 97 14.75 -19.25 15.10
N TYR A 98 13.63 -18.95 15.76
CA TYR A 98 13.05 -19.88 16.70
C TYR A 98 12.60 -21.17 16.00
N GLY A 99 12.88 -22.34 16.61
CA GLY A 99 12.59 -23.65 16.03
C GLY A 99 11.17 -24.20 16.31
N ASP A 100 10.33 -23.44 16.99
CA ASP A 100 8.99 -23.86 17.43
C ASP A 100 7.84 -23.16 16.70
N LEU A 101 8.14 -22.38 15.67
CA LEU A 101 7.15 -21.73 14.81
C LEU A 101 6.43 -22.74 13.92
N LYS A 102 5.12 -22.56 13.72
CA LYS A 102 4.27 -23.48 12.95
C LYS A 102 3.32 -22.74 12.03
N PHE A 103 3.04 -23.37 10.90
CA PHE A 103 1.90 -23.02 10.07
C PHE A 103 0.58 -23.48 10.71
N SER A 104 -0.55 -23.03 10.14
CA SER A 104 -1.90 -23.31 10.63
C SER A 104 -2.32 -24.79 10.56
N ASP A 105 -1.61 -25.62 9.79
CA ASP A 105 -1.77 -27.07 9.75
C ASP A 105 -0.90 -27.82 10.78
N GLY A 106 -0.11 -27.09 11.57
CA GLY A 106 0.82 -27.63 12.57
C GLY A 106 2.18 -28.04 12.03
N SER A 107 2.42 -27.92 10.72
CA SER A 107 3.75 -28.15 10.13
C SER A 107 4.75 -27.09 10.60
N ALA A 108 6.02 -27.47 10.76
CA ALA A 108 7.07 -26.58 11.24
C ALA A 108 7.43 -25.52 10.18
N ILE A 109 7.64 -24.29 10.62
CA ILE A 109 8.23 -23.22 9.83
C ILE A 109 9.75 -23.27 10.00
N THR A 110 10.49 -23.24 8.91
CA THR A 110 11.95 -23.35 8.87
C THR A 110 12.57 -22.26 7.99
N ALA A 111 13.89 -22.13 8.04
CA ALA A 111 14.63 -21.25 7.14
C ALA A 111 14.37 -21.52 5.64
N LYS A 112 13.98 -22.76 5.29
CA LYS A 112 13.62 -23.12 3.90
C LYS A 112 12.35 -22.43 3.43
N ASP A 113 11.39 -22.17 4.31
CA ASP A 113 10.11 -21.53 3.98
C ASP A 113 10.32 -20.03 3.69
N TYR A 114 11.23 -19.37 4.40
CA TYR A 114 11.66 -18.00 4.09
C TYR A 114 12.47 -17.92 2.79
N ALA A 115 13.43 -18.85 2.61
CA ALA A 115 14.16 -18.93 1.35
C ALA A 115 13.24 -19.20 0.16
N PHE A 116 12.21 -20.04 0.35
CA PHE A 116 11.19 -20.29 -0.65
C PHE A 116 10.39 -19.03 -0.99
N SER A 117 10.00 -18.23 0.01
CA SER A 117 9.29 -16.95 -0.21
C SER A 117 10.09 -16.01 -1.10
N ILE A 118 11.40 -15.86 -0.81
CA ILE A 118 12.31 -15.02 -1.62
C ILE A 118 12.41 -15.56 -3.06
N LEU A 119 12.60 -16.87 -3.21
CA LEU A 119 12.72 -17.52 -4.50
C LEU A 119 11.43 -17.43 -5.32
N LEU A 120 10.28 -17.68 -4.70
CA LEU A 120 8.97 -17.65 -5.36
C LEU A 120 8.65 -16.25 -5.88
N THR A 121 8.73 -15.24 -5.01
CA THR A 121 8.36 -13.86 -5.36
C THR A 121 9.29 -13.22 -6.39
N ALA A 122 10.53 -13.71 -6.49
CA ALA A 122 11.51 -13.28 -7.47
C ALA A 122 11.56 -14.19 -8.71
N SER A 123 10.77 -15.26 -8.79
CA SER A 123 10.94 -16.27 -9.83
C SER A 123 10.49 -15.79 -11.22
N PRO A 124 11.23 -16.16 -12.29
CA PRO A 124 10.79 -15.92 -13.64
C PRO A 124 9.51 -16.69 -14.00
N GLU A 125 9.20 -17.78 -13.27
CA GLU A 125 7.98 -18.57 -13.49
C GLU A 125 6.73 -17.80 -13.03
N LEU A 126 6.80 -17.08 -11.91
CA LEU A 126 5.72 -16.21 -11.46
C LEU A 126 5.58 -14.98 -12.37
N ALA A 127 6.70 -14.42 -12.84
CA ALA A 127 6.71 -13.31 -13.78
C ALA A 127 6.05 -13.64 -15.14
N LYS A 128 6.18 -14.89 -15.64
CA LYS A 128 5.47 -15.37 -16.85
C LYS A 128 3.95 -15.34 -16.69
N LEU A 129 3.44 -15.39 -15.49
CA LEU A 129 2.01 -15.32 -15.17
C LEU A 129 1.50 -13.88 -14.97
N GLY A 130 2.37 -12.89 -15.13
CA GLY A 130 2.05 -11.48 -14.94
C GLY A 130 2.36 -10.94 -13.54
N GLY A 131 2.95 -11.73 -12.66
CA GLY A 131 3.43 -11.28 -11.35
C GLY A 131 4.54 -10.24 -11.50
N GLN A 132 4.35 -9.06 -10.92
CA GLN A 132 5.34 -7.98 -10.95
C GLN A 132 6.17 -8.00 -9.68
N SER A 133 7.32 -8.68 -9.70
CA SER A 133 8.23 -8.67 -8.56
C SER A 133 8.74 -7.25 -8.28
N ALA A 134 8.52 -6.78 -7.06
CA ALA A 134 9.10 -5.53 -6.56
C ALA A 134 10.54 -5.72 -6.05
N ALA A 135 11.06 -6.95 -6.02
CA ALA A 135 12.40 -7.24 -5.54
C ALA A 135 13.42 -6.53 -6.41
N VAL A 136 13.98 -5.46 -5.87
CA VAL A 136 15.09 -4.71 -6.47
C VAL A 136 16.36 -5.55 -6.33
N GLY A 137 17.31 -5.41 -7.24
CA GLY A 137 18.55 -6.17 -7.27
C GLY A 137 19.49 -6.02 -6.06
N ALA A 138 18.92 -5.77 -4.87
CA ALA A 138 19.67 -5.60 -3.63
C ALA A 138 20.35 -6.90 -3.17
N ILE A 139 19.62 -8.02 -3.20
CA ILE A 139 20.17 -9.33 -2.83
C ILE A 139 21.14 -9.80 -3.91
N LEU A 140 22.30 -10.25 -3.48
CA LEU A 140 23.38 -10.67 -4.38
C LEU A 140 22.92 -11.78 -5.35
N GLY A 141 22.97 -11.49 -6.66
CA GLY A 141 22.57 -12.43 -7.72
C GLY A 141 21.07 -12.39 -8.08
N MET A 142 20.30 -11.49 -7.49
CA MET A 142 18.86 -11.36 -7.73
C MET A 142 18.51 -11.14 -9.21
N GLU A 143 19.18 -10.23 -9.89
CA GLU A 143 18.94 -9.95 -11.32
C GLU A 143 19.15 -11.18 -12.23
N SER A 144 20.18 -11.98 -11.92
CA SER A 144 20.44 -13.21 -12.66
C SER A 144 19.38 -14.27 -12.44
N TYR A 145 18.85 -14.35 -11.21
CA TYR A 145 17.77 -15.26 -10.88
C TYR A 145 16.45 -14.82 -11.52
N GLN A 146 16.05 -13.57 -11.35
CA GLN A 146 14.82 -13.00 -11.94
C GLN A 146 14.77 -13.10 -13.47
N SER A 147 15.93 -12.90 -14.13
CA SER A 147 16.02 -13.02 -15.59
C SER A 147 16.11 -14.47 -16.10
N GLY A 148 16.12 -15.46 -15.21
CA GLY A 148 16.27 -16.88 -15.55
C GLY A 148 17.67 -17.28 -16.03
N LYS A 149 18.67 -16.39 -15.93
CA LYS A 149 20.09 -16.71 -16.24
C LYS A 149 20.71 -17.64 -15.18
N SER A 150 20.15 -17.67 -13.98
CA SER A 150 20.53 -18.58 -12.90
C SER A 150 19.29 -19.26 -12.33
N SER A 151 19.37 -20.56 -12.06
CA SER A 151 18.34 -21.31 -11.35
C SER A 151 18.52 -21.27 -9.82
N VAL A 152 19.57 -20.60 -9.32
CA VAL A 152 19.87 -20.44 -7.90
C VAL A 152 20.10 -18.97 -7.58
N LEU A 153 19.69 -18.56 -6.38
CA LEU A 153 19.92 -17.23 -5.82
C LEU A 153 21.16 -17.26 -4.94
N ARG A 154 22.24 -16.64 -5.39
CA ARG A 154 23.55 -16.69 -4.77
C ARG A 154 23.60 -16.02 -3.38
N GLY A 155 22.82 -14.95 -3.22
CA GLY A 155 22.82 -14.12 -2.00
C GLY A 155 22.02 -14.69 -0.84
N VAL A 156 21.40 -15.86 -0.99
CA VAL A 156 20.67 -16.53 0.10
C VAL A 156 21.34 -17.86 0.38
N ARG A 157 21.56 -18.19 1.67
CA ARG A 157 22.14 -19.45 2.11
C ARG A 157 21.33 -20.05 3.25
N LEU A 158 21.20 -21.37 3.25
CA LEU A 158 20.63 -22.15 4.35
C LEU A 158 21.78 -22.76 5.17
N LEU A 159 21.93 -22.33 6.40
CA LEU A 159 23.00 -22.80 7.30
C LEU A 159 22.52 -23.97 8.17
N SER A 160 21.23 -23.97 8.51
CA SER A 160 20.51 -25.07 9.17
C SER A 160 19.00 -24.95 8.90
N ASP A 161 18.17 -25.76 9.55
CA ASP A 161 16.70 -25.60 9.48
C ASP A 161 16.19 -24.34 10.19
N THR A 162 16.99 -23.78 11.12
CA THR A 162 16.67 -22.56 11.87
C THR A 162 17.64 -21.41 11.62
N GLN A 163 18.57 -21.52 10.68
CA GLN A 163 19.53 -20.47 10.40
C GLN A 163 19.69 -20.25 8.90
N MET A 164 19.60 -19.00 8.49
CA MET A 164 19.83 -18.58 7.10
C MET A 164 20.62 -17.29 7.03
N SER A 165 21.23 -17.01 5.88
CA SER A 165 21.82 -15.71 5.62
C SER A 165 21.36 -15.11 4.30
N ILE A 166 21.28 -13.75 4.30
CA ILE A 166 20.96 -12.94 3.13
C ILE A 166 22.12 -11.96 2.92
N THR A 167 22.64 -11.94 1.70
CA THR A 167 23.76 -11.07 1.31
C THR A 167 23.24 -9.91 0.46
N ILE A 168 23.47 -8.70 0.93
CA ILE A 168 23.17 -7.45 0.19
C ILE A 168 24.40 -7.07 -0.64
N SER A 169 24.17 -6.82 -1.91
CA SER A 169 25.21 -6.39 -2.85
C SER A 169 25.76 -5.02 -2.44
N LYS A 170 27.08 -4.89 -2.35
CA LYS A 170 27.76 -3.61 -2.11
C LYS A 170 27.34 -2.50 -3.10
N ALA A 171 26.96 -2.86 -4.32
CA ALA A 171 26.48 -1.90 -5.32
C ALA A 171 25.15 -1.23 -4.94
N TYR A 172 24.40 -1.84 -4.02
CA TYR A 172 23.12 -1.32 -3.53
C TYR A 172 23.27 -0.45 -2.27
N GLU A 173 24.40 -0.54 -1.58
CA GLU A 173 24.70 0.24 -0.39
C GLU A 173 25.13 1.69 -0.74
N PRO A 174 24.79 2.69 0.10
CA PRO A 174 23.83 2.58 1.20
C PRO A 174 22.38 2.52 0.70
N TYR A 175 21.49 2.00 1.54
CA TYR A 175 20.06 2.03 1.32
C TYR A 175 19.34 2.39 2.62
N PHE A 176 18.59 3.48 2.64
CA PHE A 176 17.96 3.99 3.87
C PHE A 176 17.06 2.95 4.56
N TYR A 177 16.26 2.23 3.76
CA TYR A 177 15.37 1.18 4.26
C TYR A 177 15.98 -0.22 4.19
N GLU A 178 17.27 -0.37 4.50
CA GLU A 178 17.97 -1.64 4.33
C GLU A 178 17.29 -2.79 5.09
N MET A 179 16.78 -2.53 6.30
CA MET A 179 16.08 -3.56 7.10
C MET A 179 14.79 -4.04 6.43
N ALA A 180 14.09 -3.20 5.71
CA ALA A 180 12.89 -3.59 4.95
C ALA A 180 13.18 -4.62 3.83
N LEU A 181 14.44 -4.76 3.40
CA LEU A 181 14.83 -5.77 2.42
C LEU A 181 14.73 -7.21 2.95
N PHE A 182 14.53 -7.37 4.24
CA PHE A 182 14.41 -8.66 4.91
C PHE A 182 12.99 -8.96 5.38
N ASP A 183 12.01 -8.10 5.06
CA ASP A 183 10.61 -8.27 5.46
C ASP A 183 9.93 -9.36 4.62
N TYR A 184 10.27 -10.60 4.89
CA TYR A 184 9.70 -11.80 4.27
C TYR A 184 8.93 -12.62 5.30
N SER A 185 7.70 -13.01 4.98
CA SER A 185 6.94 -14.05 5.68
C SER A 185 7.28 -15.43 5.13
N PRO A 186 7.14 -16.50 5.92
CA PRO A 186 7.37 -17.86 5.45
C PRO A 186 6.18 -18.33 4.59
N TYR A 187 6.46 -19.00 3.47
CA TYR A 187 5.46 -19.58 2.59
C TYR A 187 5.51 -21.11 2.56
N PRO A 188 4.36 -21.81 2.61
CA PRO A 188 4.31 -23.27 2.66
C PRO A 188 4.62 -23.87 1.28
N ILE A 189 5.86 -24.31 1.05
CA ILE A 189 6.26 -24.92 -0.22
C ILE A 189 5.46 -26.18 -0.57
N SER A 190 5.00 -26.94 0.43
CA SER A 190 4.19 -28.12 0.25
C SER A 190 2.86 -27.86 -0.47
N VAL A 191 2.32 -26.65 -0.32
CA VAL A 191 1.05 -26.22 -0.92
C VAL A 191 1.30 -25.46 -2.23
N LEU A 192 2.23 -24.52 -2.21
CA LEU A 192 2.48 -23.62 -3.36
C LEU A 192 3.26 -24.29 -4.49
N ALA A 193 4.18 -25.21 -4.14
CA ALA A 193 4.98 -25.96 -5.10
C ALA A 193 5.08 -27.45 -4.70
N PRO A 194 3.95 -28.20 -4.69
CA PRO A 194 3.95 -29.60 -4.30
C PRO A 194 4.91 -30.43 -5.15
N GLY A 195 5.65 -31.32 -4.50
CA GLY A 195 6.69 -32.13 -5.14
C GLY A 195 8.04 -31.43 -5.32
N CYS A 196 8.15 -30.16 -4.89
CA CYS A 196 9.40 -29.39 -4.89
C CYS A 196 9.99 -29.25 -3.48
N LYS A 197 11.27 -28.93 -3.41
CA LYS A 197 11.98 -28.54 -2.18
C LYS A 197 13.02 -27.47 -2.45
N VAL A 198 13.33 -26.69 -1.43
CA VAL A 198 14.48 -25.77 -1.45
C VAL A 198 15.75 -26.51 -1.07
N VAL A 199 16.81 -26.29 -1.81
CA VAL A 199 18.16 -26.82 -1.53
C VAL A 199 19.18 -25.71 -1.55
N ASP A 200 20.17 -25.78 -0.67
CA ASP A 200 21.36 -24.95 -0.74
C ASP A 200 22.48 -25.71 -1.47
N THR A 201 23.12 -25.05 -2.40
CA THR A 201 24.24 -25.56 -3.18
C THR A 201 25.44 -24.63 -2.98
N GLU A 202 26.63 -25.03 -3.42
CA GLU A 202 27.79 -24.11 -3.42
C GLU A 202 27.54 -22.78 -4.12
N LYS A 203 26.57 -22.74 -5.06
CA LYS A 203 26.23 -21.55 -5.88
C LYS A 203 25.08 -20.70 -5.31
N GLY A 204 24.40 -21.17 -4.26
CA GLY A 204 23.25 -20.52 -3.65
C GLY A 204 22.02 -21.44 -3.52
N VAL A 205 20.92 -20.88 -3.04
CA VAL A 205 19.67 -21.64 -2.88
C VAL A 205 18.87 -21.70 -4.17
N GLY A 206 18.17 -22.83 -4.39
CA GLY A 206 17.28 -23.01 -5.53
C GLY A 206 16.15 -23.98 -5.23
N ILE A 207 15.16 -24.02 -6.13
CA ILE A 207 14.01 -24.93 -6.05
C ILE A 207 14.28 -26.11 -6.98
N VAL A 208 14.17 -27.33 -6.46
CA VAL A 208 14.36 -28.58 -7.20
C VAL A 208 13.22 -29.54 -6.92
N ASN A 209 13.09 -30.59 -7.74
CA ASN A 209 12.17 -31.68 -7.48
C ASN A 209 12.54 -32.38 -6.17
N ALA A 210 11.57 -32.70 -5.34
CA ALA A 210 11.80 -33.43 -4.09
C ALA A 210 12.37 -34.83 -4.34
N SER A 211 11.98 -35.48 -5.46
CA SER A 211 12.52 -36.77 -5.93
C SER A 211 14.00 -36.70 -6.35
N GLY A 212 14.51 -35.49 -6.69
CA GLY A 212 15.85 -35.29 -7.24
C GLY A 212 16.01 -35.70 -8.71
N THR A 213 14.95 -36.16 -9.38
CA THR A 213 14.97 -36.66 -10.76
C THR A 213 13.74 -36.19 -11.54
N GLY A 214 13.78 -36.33 -12.87
CA GLY A 214 12.69 -35.95 -13.77
C GLY A 214 12.74 -34.50 -14.24
N ASP A 215 11.79 -34.12 -15.09
CA ASP A 215 11.62 -32.74 -15.57
C ASP A 215 11.28 -31.79 -14.43
N ALA A 216 11.66 -30.53 -14.55
CA ALA A 216 11.41 -29.52 -13.53
C ALA A 216 9.92 -29.39 -13.24
N LEU A 217 9.54 -29.59 -11.98
CA LEU A 217 8.14 -29.43 -11.51
C LEU A 217 7.81 -27.96 -11.23
N PHE A 218 8.77 -27.17 -10.76
CA PHE A 218 8.57 -25.74 -10.50
C PHE A 218 8.48 -24.96 -11.81
N THR A 219 7.26 -24.77 -12.29
CA THR A 219 6.94 -24.16 -13.57
C THR A 219 5.77 -23.18 -13.46
N ALA A 220 5.63 -22.28 -14.43
CA ALA A 220 4.47 -21.39 -14.51
C ALA A 220 3.14 -22.17 -14.54
N GLY A 221 3.10 -23.34 -15.20
CA GLY A 221 1.91 -24.20 -15.22
C GLY A 221 1.53 -24.77 -13.84
N LEU A 222 2.51 -25.12 -13.01
CA LEU A 222 2.27 -25.50 -11.62
C LEU A 222 1.71 -24.32 -10.83
N LEU A 223 2.39 -23.16 -10.90
CA LEU A 223 1.99 -21.96 -10.15
C LEU A 223 0.63 -21.41 -10.61
N GLN A 224 0.30 -21.52 -11.91
CA GLN A 224 -1.05 -21.18 -12.41
C GLN A 224 -2.12 -22.00 -11.70
N LYS A 225 -1.87 -23.31 -11.51
CA LYS A 225 -2.82 -24.22 -10.85
C LYS A 225 -2.86 -24.01 -9.34
N THR A 226 -1.71 -23.90 -8.68
CA THR A 226 -1.65 -23.85 -7.21
C THR A 226 -1.96 -22.47 -6.64
N ILE A 227 -1.65 -21.39 -7.39
CA ILE A 227 -1.83 -20.02 -6.92
C ILE A 227 -3.02 -19.33 -7.58
N LEU A 228 -3.17 -19.40 -8.90
CA LEU A 228 -4.10 -18.58 -9.68
C LEU A 228 -5.36 -19.30 -10.14
N ASP A 229 -5.58 -20.56 -9.77
CA ASP A 229 -6.85 -21.23 -10.05
C ASP A 229 -8.00 -20.51 -9.33
N ALA A 230 -9.06 -20.18 -10.06
CA ALA A 230 -10.14 -19.34 -9.52
C ALA A 230 -10.96 -20.05 -8.41
N ALA A 231 -10.99 -21.38 -8.40
CA ALA A 231 -11.81 -22.15 -7.46
C ALA A 231 -11.03 -22.66 -6.23
N THR A 232 -9.72 -22.88 -6.39
CA THR A 232 -8.91 -23.58 -5.37
C THR A 232 -7.53 -22.96 -5.18
N GLY A 233 -7.17 -21.94 -5.98
CA GLY A 233 -5.86 -21.34 -5.97
C GLY A 233 -5.58 -20.59 -4.66
N TYR A 234 -4.37 -20.69 -4.21
CA TYR A 234 -3.91 -20.09 -2.95
C TYR A 234 -4.05 -18.55 -2.93
N MET A 235 -4.18 -17.91 -4.11
CA MET A 235 -4.40 -16.46 -4.19
C MET A 235 -5.63 -16.02 -3.41
N SER A 236 -6.75 -16.69 -3.62
CA SER A 236 -8.03 -16.37 -2.96
C SER A 236 -8.48 -17.39 -1.91
N HIS A 237 -7.80 -18.54 -1.84
CA HIS A 237 -8.10 -19.63 -0.90
C HIS A 237 -6.83 -20.13 -0.19
N PRO A 238 -6.12 -19.26 0.56
CA PRO A 238 -4.91 -19.68 1.28
C PRO A 238 -5.27 -20.66 2.41
N SER A 239 -4.89 -21.93 2.22
CA SER A 239 -5.29 -23.05 3.07
C SER A 239 -4.34 -23.32 4.25
N VAL A 240 -3.05 -22.99 4.10
CA VAL A 240 -2.01 -23.16 5.13
C VAL A 240 -1.29 -21.82 5.29
N VAL A 241 -1.44 -21.19 6.43
CA VAL A 241 -1.01 -19.80 6.66
C VAL A 241 -0.18 -19.67 7.94
N SER A 242 0.52 -18.56 8.08
CA SER A 242 1.41 -18.30 9.23
C SER A 242 0.89 -17.20 10.16
N GLY A 243 -0.21 -16.53 9.79
CA GLY A 243 -0.76 -15.38 10.54
C GLY A 243 -1.63 -15.77 11.73
N PRO A 244 -2.16 -14.76 12.44
CA PRO A 244 -3.02 -14.95 13.62
C PRO A 244 -4.36 -15.64 13.32
N TYR A 245 -4.84 -15.57 12.08
CA TYR A 245 -6.11 -16.16 11.66
C TYR A 245 -5.95 -17.05 10.43
N THR A 246 -6.93 -17.92 10.22
CA THR A 246 -7.11 -18.76 9.03
C THR A 246 -8.38 -18.34 8.30
N LEU A 247 -8.39 -18.41 6.97
CA LEU A 247 -9.58 -18.18 6.16
C LEU A 247 -10.50 -19.40 6.25
N THR A 248 -11.74 -19.21 6.68
CA THR A 248 -12.75 -20.29 6.75
C THR A 248 -13.72 -20.26 5.58
N SER A 249 -14.02 -19.09 5.05
CA SER A 249 -14.85 -18.94 3.84
C SER A 249 -14.56 -17.59 3.15
N TYR A 250 -14.77 -17.57 1.83
CA TYR A 250 -14.76 -16.35 1.02
C TYR A 250 -15.89 -16.39 0.00
N ASP A 251 -16.78 -15.42 0.06
CA ASP A 251 -17.83 -15.16 -0.92
C ASP A 251 -17.46 -13.96 -1.77
N ALA A 252 -16.98 -14.21 -2.97
CA ALA A 252 -16.56 -13.18 -3.91
C ALA A 252 -17.72 -12.31 -4.44
N GLN A 253 -18.96 -12.86 -4.46
CA GLN A 253 -20.13 -12.11 -4.96
C GLN A 253 -20.57 -11.05 -3.96
N ASN A 254 -20.54 -11.39 -2.67
CA ASN A 254 -20.93 -10.49 -1.59
C ASN A 254 -19.71 -9.79 -0.93
N ALA A 255 -18.49 -10.00 -1.46
CA ALA A 255 -17.23 -9.52 -0.92
C ALA A 255 -17.17 -9.69 0.61
N THR A 256 -17.41 -10.93 1.07
CA THR A 256 -17.43 -11.31 2.50
C THR A 256 -16.46 -12.46 2.74
N ALA A 257 -15.61 -12.32 3.75
CA ALA A 257 -14.68 -13.35 4.18
C ALA A 257 -14.83 -13.61 5.67
N SER A 258 -14.70 -14.89 6.08
CA SER A 258 -14.77 -15.31 7.48
C SER A 258 -13.44 -15.93 7.91
N PHE A 259 -13.04 -15.66 9.14
CA PHE A 259 -11.76 -16.09 9.69
C PHE A 259 -11.97 -16.71 11.07
N ALA A 260 -11.10 -17.66 11.42
CA ALA A 260 -11.01 -18.24 12.75
C ALA A 260 -9.56 -18.16 13.26
N ILE A 261 -9.37 -18.12 14.57
CA ILE A 261 -8.03 -18.10 15.17
C ILE A 261 -7.18 -19.26 14.64
N ASN A 262 -5.94 -18.96 14.27
CA ASN A 262 -4.92 -19.98 14.03
C ASN A 262 -4.44 -20.57 15.36
N PRO A 263 -4.74 -21.83 15.68
CA PRO A 263 -4.42 -22.42 16.98
C PRO A 263 -2.92 -22.60 17.21
N TYR A 264 -2.11 -22.50 16.15
CA TYR A 264 -0.66 -22.62 16.21
C TYR A 264 0.07 -21.28 16.22
N TYR A 265 -0.67 -20.17 16.14
CA TYR A 265 -0.05 -18.85 16.22
C TYR A 265 0.48 -18.57 17.62
N LYS A 266 1.79 -18.31 17.70
CA LYS A 266 2.50 -18.17 18.98
C LYS A 266 2.34 -16.78 19.61
N GLY A 267 2.05 -15.78 18.80
CA GLY A 267 1.92 -14.36 19.16
C GLY A 267 2.66 -13.45 18.20
N ASN A 268 2.40 -12.13 18.30
CA ASN A 268 3.12 -11.09 17.60
C ASN A 268 4.41 -10.68 18.39
N GLU A 269 5.11 -9.67 17.91
CA GLU A 269 6.32 -9.10 18.53
C GLU A 269 6.07 -8.54 19.93
N ASP A 270 4.85 -8.08 20.24
CA ASP A 270 4.44 -7.61 21.56
C ASP A 270 4.03 -8.75 22.50
N GLY A 271 4.09 -10.00 22.04
CA GLY A 271 3.67 -11.20 22.77
C GLY A 271 2.15 -11.37 22.84
N GLU A 272 1.39 -10.60 22.10
CA GLU A 272 -0.07 -10.66 22.06
C GLU A 272 -0.56 -11.83 21.20
N LYS A 273 -1.71 -12.39 21.58
CA LYS A 273 -2.40 -13.47 20.86
C LYS A 273 -3.85 -13.12 20.62
N PRO A 274 -4.42 -13.52 19.49
CA PRO A 274 -5.83 -13.26 19.22
C PRO A 274 -6.72 -13.97 20.24
N THR A 275 -7.73 -13.26 20.73
CA THR A 275 -8.76 -13.77 21.65
C THR A 275 -10.15 -13.77 21.02
N ILE A 276 -10.34 -13.03 19.94
CA ILE A 276 -11.60 -12.97 19.18
C ILE A 276 -11.64 -14.21 18.29
N GLU A 277 -12.55 -15.14 18.59
CA GLU A 277 -12.58 -16.47 17.97
C GLU A 277 -12.83 -16.42 16.46
N THR A 278 -13.74 -15.54 16.04
CA THR A 278 -14.10 -15.40 14.62
C THR A 278 -14.18 -13.94 14.21
N ILE A 279 -13.74 -13.67 12.98
CA ILE A 279 -13.90 -12.36 12.33
C ILE A 279 -14.69 -12.58 11.05
N VAL A 280 -15.71 -11.75 10.81
CA VAL A 280 -16.38 -11.62 9.52
C VAL A 280 -16.02 -10.26 8.95
N TYR A 281 -15.31 -10.23 7.83
CA TYR A 281 -14.95 -9.01 7.11
C TYR A 281 -15.81 -8.89 5.87
N ARG A 282 -16.58 -7.81 5.75
CA ARG A 282 -17.55 -7.63 4.66
C ARG A 282 -17.49 -6.23 4.05
N SER A 283 -17.84 -6.15 2.76
CA SER A 283 -18.07 -4.88 2.10
C SER A 283 -19.40 -4.28 2.54
N VAL A 284 -19.42 -2.96 2.76
CA VAL A 284 -20.61 -2.19 3.12
C VAL A 284 -20.70 -0.92 2.25
N ALA A 285 -21.91 -0.48 1.94
CA ALA A 285 -22.11 0.78 1.24
C ALA A 285 -21.87 1.97 2.19
N ASN A 286 -21.31 3.08 1.67
CA ASN A 286 -21.00 4.26 2.50
C ASN A 286 -22.24 4.85 3.19
N ASP A 287 -23.37 4.92 2.51
CA ASP A 287 -24.63 5.47 3.00
C ASP A 287 -25.34 4.60 4.04
N GLU A 288 -25.09 3.28 4.03
CA GLU A 288 -25.66 2.31 4.96
C GLU A 288 -24.74 2.02 6.17
N ALA A 289 -23.45 2.32 6.07
CA ALA A 289 -22.43 1.87 7.01
C ALA A 289 -22.77 2.19 8.47
N ILE A 290 -23.14 3.44 8.77
CA ILE A 290 -23.47 3.85 10.14
C ILE A 290 -24.74 3.18 10.65
N ASP A 291 -25.75 2.96 9.79
CA ASP A 291 -26.99 2.28 10.20
C ASP A 291 -26.72 0.80 10.53
N LEU A 292 -25.81 0.14 9.79
CA LEU A 292 -25.37 -1.23 10.09
C LEU A 292 -24.62 -1.31 11.44
N LEU A 293 -23.82 -0.30 11.79
CA LEU A 293 -23.20 -0.21 13.11
C LEU A 293 -24.24 -0.02 14.22
N LEU A 294 -25.18 0.91 14.03
CA LEU A 294 -26.22 1.21 15.01
C LEU A 294 -27.20 0.06 15.21
N SER A 295 -27.47 -0.73 14.18
CA SER A 295 -28.30 -1.95 14.27
C SER A 295 -27.59 -3.16 14.89
N GLY A 296 -26.26 -3.09 15.06
CA GLY A 296 -25.45 -4.21 15.56
C GLY A 296 -25.14 -5.28 14.50
N GLU A 297 -25.39 -5.00 13.22
CA GLU A 297 -25.00 -5.89 12.12
C GLU A 297 -23.51 -5.82 11.79
N VAL A 298 -22.85 -4.74 12.24
CA VAL A 298 -21.41 -4.51 12.14
C VAL A 298 -20.92 -4.03 13.50
N ASP A 299 -19.80 -4.55 13.97
CA ASP A 299 -19.17 -4.15 15.23
C ASP A 299 -18.09 -3.08 15.04
N LEU A 300 -17.42 -3.08 13.90
CA LEU A 300 -16.33 -2.16 13.55
C LEU A 300 -16.47 -1.71 12.10
N LEU A 301 -16.59 -0.43 11.86
CA LEU A 301 -16.43 0.21 10.56
C LEU A 301 -15.00 0.72 10.42
N ASN A 302 -14.27 0.21 9.44
CA ASN A 302 -12.85 0.49 9.27
C ASN A 302 -12.58 1.47 8.11
N LYS A 303 -11.69 2.42 8.33
CA LYS A 303 -11.17 3.37 7.31
C LYS A 303 -12.27 4.19 6.59
N MET A 304 -13.25 4.67 7.33
CA MET A 304 -14.28 5.56 6.77
C MET A 304 -13.66 6.89 6.33
N VAL A 305 -13.98 7.35 5.13
CA VAL A 305 -13.38 8.55 4.50
C VAL A 305 -14.41 9.55 3.96
N ALA A 306 -15.64 9.11 3.70
CA ALA A 306 -16.69 9.99 3.16
C ALA A 306 -17.17 10.97 4.23
N ALA A 307 -17.15 12.26 3.93
CA ALA A 307 -17.46 13.33 4.89
C ALA A 307 -18.85 13.19 5.53
N ASP A 308 -19.85 12.84 4.73
CA ASP A 308 -21.24 12.68 5.21
C ASP A 308 -21.35 11.47 6.15
N THR A 309 -20.71 10.36 5.82
CA THR A 309 -20.67 9.16 6.65
C THR A 309 -19.96 9.43 7.98
N ILE A 310 -18.81 10.13 7.96
CA ILE A 310 -18.07 10.51 9.16
C ILE A 310 -18.93 11.44 10.03
N SER A 311 -19.54 12.46 9.43
CA SER A 311 -20.40 13.41 10.14
C SER A 311 -21.62 12.72 10.78
N LYS A 312 -22.28 11.82 10.04
CA LYS A 312 -23.38 10.98 10.54
C LYS A 312 -22.89 10.10 11.69
N GLY A 313 -21.73 9.45 11.54
CA GLY A 313 -21.13 8.59 12.56
C GLY A 313 -20.87 9.36 13.86
N ILE A 314 -20.18 10.50 13.79
CA ILE A 314 -19.88 11.33 14.97
C ILE A 314 -21.18 11.76 15.68
N GLN A 315 -22.19 12.19 14.93
CA GLN A 315 -23.48 12.61 15.51
C GLN A 315 -24.27 11.45 16.11
N SER A 316 -24.31 10.31 15.42
CA SER A 316 -25.14 9.17 15.84
C SER A 316 -24.52 8.37 16.98
N THR A 317 -23.19 8.43 17.15
CA THR A 317 -22.46 7.67 18.19
C THR A 317 -22.15 8.49 19.44
N ALA A 318 -22.36 9.81 19.44
CA ALA A 318 -21.95 10.72 20.52
C ALA A 318 -22.46 10.36 21.92
N ASP A 319 -23.68 9.82 22.02
CA ASP A 319 -24.32 9.46 23.31
C ASP A 319 -24.71 7.97 23.36
N GLN A 320 -24.07 7.12 22.55
CA GLN A 320 -24.37 5.70 22.41
C GLN A 320 -23.17 4.85 22.85
N PRO A 321 -23.32 3.54 23.04
CA PRO A 321 -22.23 2.63 23.43
C PRO A 321 -21.27 2.33 22.26
N PHE A 322 -20.75 3.39 21.63
CA PHE A 322 -19.80 3.33 20.53
C PHE A 322 -18.56 4.17 20.82
N SER A 323 -17.46 3.81 20.19
CA SER A 323 -16.19 4.52 20.23
C SER A 323 -15.78 4.95 18.82
N VAL A 324 -14.96 5.99 18.76
CA VAL A 324 -14.43 6.54 17.51
C VAL A 324 -12.91 6.64 17.65
N ALA A 325 -12.18 6.08 16.69
CA ALA A 325 -10.76 6.33 16.52
C ALA A 325 -10.54 7.06 15.20
N ASN A 326 -9.52 7.90 15.13
CA ASN A 326 -9.12 8.54 13.89
C ASN A 326 -7.60 8.65 13.80
N TYR A 327 -7.08 8.57 12.59
CA TYR A 327 -5.65 8.65 12.34
C TYR A 327 -5.36 9.16 10.92
N PRO A 328 -4.23 9.89 10.73
CA PRO A 328 -3.90 10.47 9.43
C PRO A 328 -3.58 9.38 8.41
N ARG A 329 -4.05 9.57 7.18
CA ARG A 329 -3.80 8.62 6.09
C ARG A 329 -2.39 8.79 5.53
N SER A 330 -1.64 7.71 5.41
CA SER A 330 -0.38 7.65 4.66
C SER A 330 -0.63 7.51 3.17
N GLY A 331 -1.52 8.31 2.60
CA GLY A 331 -1.92 8.23 1.20
C GLY A 331 -2.37 9.57 0.63
N LEU A 332 -2.52 9.58 -0.69
CA LEU A 332 -2.76 10.76 -1.49
C LEU A 332 -3.81 10.47 -2.57
N SER A 333 -4.80 11.34 -2.69
CA SER A 333 -5.67 11.40 -3.87
C SER A 333 -5.06 12.35 -4.89
N MET A 334 -4.96 11.94 -6.15
CA MET A 334 -4.27 12.68 -7.19
C MET A 334 -4.88 12.47 -8.57
N ILE A 335 -4.62 13.40 -9.47
CA ILE A 335 -4.86 13.26 -10.91
C ILE A 335 -3.50 13.00 -11.58
N SER A 336 -3.23 11.75 -11.94
CA SER A 336 -2.00 11.34 -12.63
C SER A 336 -2.07 11.69 -14.11
N PHE A 337 -1.00 12.25 -14.67
CA PHE A 337 -0.88 12.51 -16.11
C PHE A 337 -0.31 11.31 -16.87
N SER A 338 -0.76 11.10 -18.09
CA SER A 338 -0.14 10.20 -19.08
C SER A 338 0.94 10.99 -19.84
N CYS A 339 2.10 11.27 -19.18
CA CYS A 339 3.10 12.23 -19.66
C CYS A 339 3.76 11.85 -21.00
N GLU A 340 3.58 10.64 -21.49
CA GLU A 340 3.98 10.21 -22.84
C GLU A 340 3.04 10.70 -23.95
N ARG A 341 1.81 11.13 -23.61
CA ARG A 341 0.86 11.66 -24.61
C ARG A 341 1.22 13.10 -24.99
N GLN A 342 1.19 13.41 -26.28
CA GLN A 342 1.59 14.72 -26.81
C GLN A 342 0.77 15.89 -26.20
N THR A 343 -0.46 15.63 -25.80
CA THR A 343 -1.37 16.60 -25.16
C THR A 343 -0.89 17.08 -23.80
N VAL A 344 -0.31 16.20 -22.97
CA VAL A 344 0.11 16.48 -21.59
C VAL A 344 1.60 16.22 -21.32
N SER A 345 2.38 16.00 -22.39
CA SER A 345 3.85 15.80 -22.27
C SER A 345 4.57 17.07 -21.80
N SER A 346 4.08 18.24 -22.20
CA SER A 346 4.64 19.53 -21.78
C SER A 346 4.33 19.84 -20.32
N LYS A 347 5.35 20.25 -19.56
CA LYS A 347 5.20 20.76 -18.19
C LYS A 347 4.23 21.94 -18.12
N ALA A 348 4.29 22.85 -19.09
CA ALA A 348 3.44 24.03 -19.13
C ALA A 348 1.96 23.67 -19.24
N VAL A 349 1.61 22.65 -20.03
CA VAL A 349 0.22 22.16 -20.12
C VAL A 349 -0.25 21.58 -18.79
N ARG A 350 0.56 20.74 -18.13
CA ARG A 350 0.20 20.15 -16.84
C ARG A 350 0.00 21.21 -15.76
N GLN A 351 0.88 22.23 -15.72
CA GLN A 351 0.77 23.36 -14.80
C GLN A 351 -0.45 24.24 -15.10
N ALA A 352 -0.76 24.46 -16.38
CA ALA A 352 -1.98 25.18 -16.78
C ALA A 352 -3.26 24.44 -16.33
N ILE A 353 -3.31 23.12 -16.53
CA ILE A 353 -4.44 22.29 -16.05
C ILE A 353 -4.56 22.40 -14.52
N ALA A 354 -3.45 22.34 -13.79
CA ALA A 354 -3.46 22.46 -12.32
C ALA A 354 -3.96 23.84 -11.86
N SER A 355 -3.62 24.92 -12.59
CA SER A 355 -4.10 26.30 -12.30
C SER A 355 -5.56 26.53 -12.73
N CYS A 356 -6.20 25.59 -13.42
CA CYS A 356 -7.63 25.61 -13.71
C CYS A 356 -8.45 24.80 -12.71
N PHE A 357 -7.80 24.08 -11.80
CA PHE A 357 -8.45 23.17 -10.88
C PHE A 357 -8.69 23.84 -9.51
N ASP A 358 -9.95 24.09 -9.17
CA ASP A 358 -10.33 24.55 -7.84
C ASP A 358 -10.23 23.40 -6.82
N ARG A 359 -9.01 23.09 -6.40
CA ARG A 359 -8.74 22.01 -5.45
C ARG A 359 -9.31 22.30 -4.06
N ASP A 360 -9.34 23.56 -3.64
CA ASP A 360 -9.85 23.93 -2.33
C ASP A 360 -11.37 23.68 -2.26
N ALA A 361 -12.11 24.02 -3.30
CA ALA A 361 -13.54 23.71 -3.40
C ALA A 361 -13.79 22.19 -3.41
N LEU A 362 -13.02 21.42 -4.19
CA LEU A 362 -13.17 19.96 -4.24
C LEU A 362 -12.86 19.33 -2.89
N VAL A 363 -11.75 19.70 -2.25
CA VAL A 363 -11.35 19.16 -0.95
C VAL A 363 -12.41 19.43 0.10
N LYS A 364 -12.91 20.67 0.17
CA LYS A 364 -13.98 21.04 1.10
C LYS A 364 -15.27 20.26 0.84
N ALA A 365 -15.68 20.11 -0.40
CA ALA A 365 -16.92 19.42 -0.75
C ALA A 365 -16.83 17.92 -0.52
N TYR A 366 -15.66 17.30 -0.81
CA TYR A 366 -15.51 15.84 -0.78
C TYR A 366 -15.05 15.31 0.58
N THR A 367 -14.11 16.02 1.25
CA THR A 367 -13.60 15.57 2.56
C THR A 367 -14.27 16.28 3.73
N GLY A 368 -15.10 17.29 3.49
CA GLY A 368 -15.59 18.18 4.53
C GLY A 368 -14.42 18.88 5.22
N ASN A 369 -14.31 18.70 6.52
CA ASN A 369 -13.18 19.19 7.31
C ASN A 369 -12.23 18.05 7.75
N PHE A 370 -12.35 16.87 7.14
CA PHE A 370 -11.61 15.65 7.52
C PHE A 370 -10.44 15.35 6.58
N GLY A 371 -9.98 16.34 5.81
CA GLY A 371 -8.85 16.22 4.91
C GLY A 371 -8.16 17.55 4.66
N LEU A 372 -6.92 17.46 4.22
CA LEU A 372 -6.09 18.61 3.87
C LEU A 372 -5.75 18.58 2.39
N LYS A 373 -5.75 19.77 1.75
CA LYS A 373 -5.20 19.92 0.40
C LYS A 373 -3.74 19.46 0.41
N ALA A 374 -3.40 18.55 -0.47
CA ALA A 374 -2.03 18.09 -0.62
C ALA A 374 -1.31 18.96 -1.66
N ASN A 375 -0.10 19.38 -1.33
CA ASN A 375 0.76 20.19 -2.20
C ASN A 375 2.02 19.43 -2.65
N GLY A 376 2.06 18.10 -2.49
CA GLY A 376 3.21 17.28 -2.88
C GLY A 376 2.85 15.81 -3.01
N TYR A 377 3.83 14.97 -3.26
CA TYR A 377 3.69 13.53 -3.40
C TYR A 377 3.88 12.85 -2.04
N PHE A 378 2.91 13.05 -1.16
CA PHE A 378 2.92 12.52 0.20
C PHE A 378 1.49 12.42 0.78
N GLY A 379 1.34 11.57 1.79
CA GLY A 379 0.19 11.53 2.68
C GLY A 379 0.53 12.17 4.03
N ILE A 380 -0.48 12.74 4.69
CA ILE A 380 -0.29 13.43 6.00
C ILE A 380 0.09 12.48 7.14
N GLY A 381 -0.12 11.15 6.98
CA GLY A 381 0.32 10.12 7.92
C GLY A 381 1.74 9.62 7.69
N GLN A 382 2.47 10.11 6.69
CA GLN A 382 3.86 9.69 6.48
C GLN A 382 4.80 10.42 7.46
N TRP A 383 5.69 9.68 8.11
CA TRP A 383 6.59 10.18 9.15
C TRP A 383 7.47 11.34 8.68
N MET A 384 7.97 11.33 7.42
CA MET A 384 8.77 12.42 6.88
C MET A 384 7.95 13.72 6.71
N TYR A 385 6.66 13.61 6.37
CA TYR A 385 5.76 14.75 6.38
C TYR A 385 5.53 15.26 7.80
N GLN A 386 5.23 14.36 8.74
CA GLN A 386 4.94 14.71 10.13
C GLN A 386 6.13 15.39 10.81
N LEU A 387 7.35 14.91 10.58
CA LEU A 387 8.59 15.57 11.05
C LEU A 387 8.77 16.95 10.44
N THR A 388 8.57 17.08 9.11
CA THR A 388 8.76 18.37 8.41
C THR A 388 7.65 19.37 8.74
N ALA A 389 6.43 18.91 9.00
CA ALA A 389 5.29 19.72 9.41
C ALA A 389 5.27 20.02 10.92
N GLY A 390 6.18 19.42 11.70
CA GLY A 390 6.29 19.61 13.16
C GLY A 390 5.17 18.95 13.97
N THR A 391 4.44 17.99 13.39
CA THR A 391 3.38 17.25 14.09
C THR A 391 3.94 16.14 14.99
N ILE A 392 5.13 15.64 14.68
CA ILE A 392 5.94 14.78 15.56
C ILE A 392 7.31 15.39 15.79
N GLN A 393 7.94 15.07 16.91
CA GLN A 393 9.24 15.63 17.28
C GLN A 393 10.36 14.93 16.51
N PRO A 394 11.37 15.68 16.04
CA PRO A 394 12.57 15.10 15.45
C PRO A 394 13.31 14.18 16.44
N PRO A 395 13.92 13.09 15.97
CA PRO A 395 14.70 12.18 16.81
C PRO A 395 16.08 12.81 17.13
N VAL A 396 16.09 13.79 18.01
CA VAL A 396 17.32 14.46 18.48
C VAL A 396 17.67 13.89 19.84
N VAL A 397 18.87 13.33 19.95
CA VAL A 397 19.35 12.77 21.21
C VAL A 397 19.68 13.89 22.18
N ASP A 398 19.13 13.84 23.38
CA ASP A 398 19.39 14.81 24.44
C ASP A 398 20.87 14.87 24.80
N LEU A 399 21.36 16.07 25.06
CA LEU A 399 22.73 16.26 25.50
C LEU A 399 22.91 15.76 26.95
N PRO A 400 23.98 14.99 27.22
CA PRO A 400 24.30 14.64 28.61
C PRO A 400 24.65 15.89 29.42
N ALA A 401 24.40 15.84 30.72
CA ALA A 401 24.60 16.96 31.62
C ALA A 401 26.06 17.54 31.65
N ASN A 402 27.03 16.72 31.19
CA ASN A 402 28.44 17.06 31.10
C ASN A 402 28.93 17.17 29.64
N ALA A 403 28.04 17.51 28.70
CA ALA A 403 28.38 17.66 27.29
C ALA A 403 29.52 18.69 27.08
N THR A 404 30.44 18.35 26.21
CA THR A 404 31.52 19.26 25.79
C THR A 404 30.99 20.39 24.90
N ALA A 405 31.69 21.51 24.81
CA ALA A 405 31.33 22.62 23.92
C ALA A 405 31.19 22.16 22.43
N LYS A 406 31.95 21.15 22.01
CA LYS A 406 31.87 20.58 20.66
C LYS A 406 30.55 19.79 20.47
N GLU A 407 30.13 19.04 21.48
CA GLU A 407 28.87 18.28 21.44
C GLU A 407 27.67 19.22 21.47
N VAL A 408 27.71 20.27 22.30
CA VAL A 408 26.70 21.35 22.32
C VAL A 408 26.57 21.99 20.93
N ALA A 409 27.67 22.41 20.32
CA ALA A 409 27.67 23.03 19.01
C ALA A 409 27.14 22.08 17.90
N ALA A 410 27.45 20.79 18.00
CA ALA A 410 26.93 19.77 17.08
C ALA A 410 25.41 19.58 17.25
N TYR A 411 24.93 19.53 18.49
CA TYR A 411 23.51 19.46 18.83
C TYR A 411 22.75 20.68 18.28
N GLU A 412 23.21 21.91 18.62
CA GLU A 412 22.60 23.16 18.14
C GLU A 412 22.52 23.19 16.60
N LYS A 413 23.60 22.75 15.93
CA LYS A 413 23.60 22.63 14.47
C LYS A 413 22.53 21.65 13.97
N THR A 414 22.38 20.50 14.61
CA THR A 414 21.40 19.49 14.23
C THR A 414 19.98 20.02 14.43
N VAL A 415 19.69 20.67 15.56
CA VAL A 415 18.40 21.33 15.82
C VAL A 415 18.12 22.37 14.75
N ALA A 416 19.06 23.26 14.46
CA ALA A 416 18.91 24.29 13.43
C ALA A 416 18.67 23.69 12.02
N GLN A 417 19.21 22.51 11.72
CA GLN A 417 18.96 21.82 10.47
C GLN A 417 17.54 21.24 10.40
N TRP A 418 17.00 20.75 11.52
CA TRP A 418 15.60 20.33 11.63
C TRP A 418 14.65 21.52 11.49
N ASP A 419 14.91 22.61 12.18
CA ASP A 419 14.10 23.83 12.13
C ASP A 419 14.10 24.49 10.73
N ALA A 420 15.13 24.22 9.93
CA ALA A 420 15.23 24.71 8.55
C ALA A 420 14.45 23.86 7.53
N LEU A 421 13.95 22.68 7.93
CA LEU A 421 13.10 21.87 7.05
C LEU A 421 11.75 22.57 6.87
N SER A 422 11.33 22.76 5.63
CA SER A 422 10.06 23.40 5.30
C SER A 422 9.56 22.92 3.95
N LEU A 423 8.24 22.86 3.82
CA LEU A 423 7.54 22.61 2.56
C LEU A 423 7.09 23.90 1.85
N ASP A 424 7.46 25.08 2.34
CA ASP A 424 7.03 26.39 1.81
C ASP A 424 7.50 26.66 0.37
N LYS A 425 8.54 25.97 -0.08
CA LYS A 425 9.06 26.08 -1.45
C LYS A 425 8.37 25.17 -2.46
N LEU A 426 7.45 24.33 -2.03
CA LEU A 426 6.66 23.52 -2.95
C LEU A 426 5.87 24.42 -3.88
N LYS A 427 5.81 24.04 -5.16
CA LYS A 427 4.98 24.78 -6.12
C LYS A 427 3.52 24.47 -5.85
N ASP A 428 2.77 25.51 -5.51
CA ASP A 428 1.32 25.48 -5.49
C ASP A 428 0.76 26.04 -6.81
N TYR A 429 -0.40 25.56 -7.18
CA TYR A 429 -1.12 25.96 -8.38
C TYR A 429 -2.53 26.38 -7.97
N PRO A 430 -2.70 27.60 -7.41
CA PRO A 430 -4.03 28.12 -7.10
C PRO A 430 -4.84 28.33 -8.38
N LEU A 431 -6.15 28.39 -8.24
CA LEU A 431 -7.05 28.71 -9.37
C LEU A 431 -6.69 30.08 -9.95
N ASP A 432 -6.15 30.09 -11.16
CA ASP A 432 -5.72 31.28 -11.91
C ASP A 432 -5.80 31.00 -13.41
N LEU A 433 -6.93 31.37 -14.03
CA LEU A 433 -7.18 31.11 -15.44
C LEU A 433 -6.29 31.98 -16.36
N ASP A 434 -5.92 33.18 -15.93
CA ASP A 434 -5.04 34.07 -16.69
C ASP A 434 -3.62 33.49 -16.76
N GLN A 435 -3.11 33.02 -15.64
CA GLN A 435 -1.81 32.35 -15.59
C GLN A 435 -1.84 31.06 -16.40
N ALA A 436 -2.92 30.28 -16.31
CA ALA A 436 -3.08 29.04 -17.09
C ALA A 436 -3.07 29.32 -18.61
N ALA A 437 -3.84 30.29 -19.08
CA ALA A 437 -3.85 30.70 -20.48
C ALA A 437 -2.47 31.18 -20.95
N LYS A 438 -1.77 31.98 -20.13
CA LYS A 438 -0.42 32.48 -20.41
C LYS A 438 0.61 31.34 -20.55
N LEU A 439 0.54 30.32 -19.69
CA LEU A 439 1.40 29.13 -19.80
C LEU A 439 1.19 28.40 -21.14
N LEU A 440 -0.05 28.22 -21.56
CA LEU A 440 -0.37 27.60 -22.85
C LEU A 440 0.12 28.46 -24.02
N ASP A 441 -0.06 29.78 -23.96
CA ASP A 441 0.43 30.69 -25.00
C ASP A 441 1.97 30.67 -25.12
N GLN A 442 2.68 30.68 -24.00
CA GLN A 442 4.13 30.60 -23.98
C GLN A 442 4.65 29.26 -24.52
N ASP A 443 3.93 28.17 -24.27
CA ASP A 443 4.26 26.84 -24.80
C ASP A 443 3.82 26.65 -26.28
N GLY A 444 3.20 27.68 -26.90
CA GLY A 444 2.86 27.69 -28.33
C GLY A 444 1.52 27.08 -28.68
N TRP A 445 0.65 26.83 -27.71
CA TRP A 445 -0.74 26.42 -27.95
C TRP A 445 -1.59 27.62 -28.34
N ARG A 446 -2.22 27.58 -29.47
CA ARG A 446 -3.01 28.71 -30.03
C ARG A 446 -4.48 28.33 -30.13
N LEU A 447 -5.35 29.28 -29.80
CA LEU A 447 -6.81 29.10 -29.89
C LEU A 447 -7.21 28.88 -31.36
N GLY A 448 -7.89 27.77 -31.62
CA GLY A 448 -8.44 27.46 -32.93
C GLY A 448 -9.77 28.14 -33.18
N LYS A 449 -10.30 28.04 -34.42
CA LYS A 449 -11.60 28.59 -34.79
C LYS A 449 -12.77 27.90 -34.08
N ASP A 450 -12.57 26.69 -33.64
CA ASP A 450 -13.51 25.87 -32.87
C ASP A 450 -13.47 26.13 -31.36
N GLY A 451 -12.66 27.12 -30.92
CA GLY A 451 -12.51 27.48 -29.53
C GLY A 451 -11.56 26.55 -28.75
N VAL A 452 -10.93 25.54 -29.39
CA VAL A 452 -9.98 24.63 -28.76
C VAL A 452 -8.56 25.01 -29.15
N ARG A 453 -7.65 25.02 -28.17
CA ARG A 453 -6.21 25.28 -28.41
C ARG A 453 -5.56 24.11 -29.13
N ALA A 454 -4.69 24.42 -30.09
CA ALA A 454 -3.94 23.44 -30.83
C ALA A 454 -2.49 23.89 -31.04
N LYS A 455 -1.61 22.91 -31.26
CA LYS A 455 -0.18 23.12 -31.52
C LYS A 455 0.28 22.11 -32.58
N LYS A 456 1.23 22.51 -33.45
CA LYS A 456 1.92 21.56 -34.34
C LYS A 456 3.02 20.85 -33.57
N ILE A 457 2.93 19.53 -33.50
CA ILE A 457 3.94 18.65 -32.88
C ILE A 457 4.29 17.57 -33.92
N ASP A 458 5.56 17.41 -34.25
CA ASP A 458 6.05 16.46 -35.26
C ASP A 458 5.28 16.54 -36.60
N GLY A 459 4.95 17.77 -37.02
CA GLY A 459 4.22 18.05 -38.27
C GLY A 459 2.70 17.82 -38.22
N LYS A 460 2.17 17.26 -37.14
CA LYS A 460 0.73 17.02 -36.94
C LYS A 460 0.13 18.11 -36.04
N THR A 461 -1.12 18.49 -36.32
CA THR A 461 -1.87 19.38 -35.42
C THR A 461 -2.46 18.54 -34.28
N VAL A 462 -2.08 18.86 -33.06
CA VAL A 462 -2.60 18.26 -31.82
C VAL A 462 -3.49 19.29 -31.16
N ALA A 463 -4.72 18.92 -30.85
CA ALA A 463 -5.66 19.76 -30.08
C ALA A 463 -5.60 19.40 -28.59
N LEU A 464 -5.88 20.38 -27.71
CA LEU A 464 -6.08 20.13 -26.29
C LEU A 464 -7.53 19.64 -26.05
N ASP A 465 -7.78 18.43 -26.52
CA ASP A 465 -9.01 17.66 -26.30
C ASP A 465 -8.62 16.46 -25.40
N LEU A 466 -8.93 16.58 -24.09
CA LEU A 466 -8.38 15.74 -23.03
C LEU A 466 -9.45 14.78 -22.50
N THR A 467 -8.99 13.61 -22.06
CA THR A 467 -9.82 12.65 -21.35
C THR A 467 -9.25 12.40 -19.96
N LEU A 468 -10.09 12.57 -18.92
CA LEU A 468 -9.85 12.19 -17.55
C LEU A 468 -10.76 11.01 -17.21
N ILE A 469 -10.17 9.91 -16.72
CA ILE A 469 -10.93 8.77 -16.22
C ILE A 469 -10.88 8.70 -14.70
N TYR A 470 -11.97 8.20 -14.09
CA TYR A 470 -12.06 7.99 -12.63
C TYR A 470 -12.88 6.73 -12.34
N PRO A 471 -12.78 6.15 -11.10
CA PRO A 471 -13.51 4.93 -10.76
C PRO A 471 -15.03 5.13 -10.80
N GLU A 472 -15.74 4.23 -11.47
CA GLU A 472 -17.20 4.19 -11.47
C GLU A 472 -17.74 4.03 -10.03
N GLY A 473 -18.87 4.68 -9.73
CA GLY A 473 -19.45 4.73 -8.39
C GLY A 473 -18.74 5.67 -7.40
N ASN A 474 -17.67 6.37 -7.82
CA ASN A 474 -17.00 7.35 -6.98
C ASN A 474 -17.65 8.74 -7.17
N ALA A 475 -18.17 9.31 -6.09
CA ALA A 475 -18.83 10.62 -6.08
C ALA A 475 -17.92 11.80 -6.50
N VAL A 476 -16.60 11.59 -6.59
CA VAL A 476 -15.64 12.60 -7.02
C VAL A 476 -15.90 13.10 -8.45
N GLY A 477 -16.54 12.30 -9.30
CA GLY A 477 -16.79 12.65 -10.71
C GLY A 477 -17.55 13.95 -10.89
N ASP A 478 -18.61 14.17 -10.14
CA ASP A 478 -19.38 15.41 -10.17
C ASP A 478 -18.55 16.61 -9.69
N ALA A 479 -17.78 16.41 -8.62
CA ALA A 479 -16.87 17.44 -8.09
C ALA A 479 -15.77 17.80 -9.09
N LEU A 480 -15.19 16.82 -9.80
CA LEU A 480 -14.21 17.04 -10.86
C LEU A 480 -14.81 17.84 -12.02
N ASN A 481 -16.02 17.50 -12.46
CA ASN A 481 -16.73 18.25 -13.49
C ASN A 481 -16.97 19.70 -13.06
N ALA A 482 -17.51 19.91 -11.87
CA ALA A 482 -17.83 21.23 -11.34
C ALA A 482 -16.61 22.14 -11.11
N THR A 483 -15.45 21.57 -10.77
CA THR A 483 -14.26 22.33 -10.36
C THR A 483 -13.19 22.45 -11.44
N LEU A 484 -13.28 21.72 -12.55
CA LEU A 484 -12.24 21.66 -13.58
C LEU A 484 -12.75 21.90 -15.00
N THR A 485 -13.88 21.31 -15.40
CA THR A 485 -14.29 21.26 -16.81
C THR A 485 -14.58 22.66 -17.38
N GLU A 486 -15.36 23.48 -16.67
CA GLU A 486 -15.72 24.85 -17.12
C GLU A 486 -14.49 25.76 -17.15
N ASN A 487 -13.60 25.66 -16.17
CA ASN A 487 -12.37 26.45 -16.08
C ASN A 487 -11.43 26.13 -17.26
N LEU A 488 -11.29 24.87 -17.61
CA LEU A 488 -10.50 24.46 -18.78
C LEU A 488 -11.12 24.94 -20.09
N ALA A 489 -12.45 24.86 -20.23
CA ALA A 489 -13.15 25.36 -21.41
C ALA A 489 -12.95 26.87 -21.58
N ALA A 490 -12.94 27.66 -20.50
CA ALA A 490 -12.71 29.10 -20.52
C ALA A 490 -11.34 29.50 -21.11
N ILE A 491 -10.35 28.63 -21.01
CA ILE A 491 -9.00 28.85 -21.58
C ILE A 491 -8.75 28.08 -22.88
N GLY A 492 -9.79 27.48 -23.49
CA GLY A 492 -9.72 26.78 -24.76
C GLY A 492 -9.17 25.36 -24.67
N VAL A 493 -9.38 24.66 -23.56
CA VAL A 493 -9.08 23.24 -23.37
C VAL A 493 -10.38 22.48 -23.20
N ARG A 494 -10.62 21.48 -24.04
CA ARG A 494 -11.78 20.59 -23.90
C ARG A 494 -11.43 19.45 -22.96
N LEU A 495 -12.30 19.14 -22.00
CA LEU A 495 -12.15 18.01 -21.09
C LEU A 495 -13.39 17.11 -21.12
N THR A 496 -13.16 15.82 -21.31
CA THR A 496 -14.15 14.77 -21.09
C THR A 496 -13.79 14.02 -19.80
N VAL A 497 -14.69 14.02 -18.81
CA VAL A 497 -14.56 13.25 -17.57
C VAL A 497 -15.41 12.00 -17.71
N LYS A 498 -14.77 10.80 -17.57
CA LYS A 498 -15.39 9.51 -17.84
C LYS A 498 -15.23 8.56 -16.67
N ALA A 499 -16.34 8.03 -16.15
CA ALA A 499 -16.32 6.92 -15.21
C ALA A 499 -15.94 5.61 -15.93
N VAL A 500 -15.12 4.77 -15.27
CA VAL A 500 -14.77 3.43 -15.76
C VAL A 500 -14.75 2.45 -14.59
N PRO A 501 -15.06 1.16 -14.82
CA PRO A 501 -14.96 0.13 -13.79
C PRO A 501 -13.56 0.10 -13.17
N MET A 502 -13.47 -0.16 -11.87
CA MET A 502 -12.19 -0.10 -11.13
C MET A 502 -11.13 -1.03 -11.72
N ASN A 503 -11.51 -2.25 -12.13
CA ASN A 503 -10.58 -3.20 -12.76
C ASN A 503 -10.00 -2.68 -14.08
N GLU A 504 -10.85 -2.07 -14.94
CA GLU A 504 -10.41 -1.43 -16.18
C GLU A 504 -9.47 -0.25 -15.89
N LEU A 505 -9.82 0.60 -14.92
CA LEU A 505 -8.97 1.72 -14.51
C LEU A 505 -7.61 1.25 -14.01
N LEU A 506 -7.57 0.19 -13.19
CA LEU A 506 -6.32 -0.37 -12.69
C LEU A 506 -5.48 -1.00 -13.80
N ASP A 507 -6.08 -1.67 -14.78
CA ASP A 507 -5.36 -2.21 -15.94
C ASP A 507 -4.71 -1.09 -16.77
N ILE A 508 -5.41 0.03 -16.96
CA ILE A 508 -4.87 1.22 -17.61
C ILE A 508 -3.76 1.85 -16.75
N TYR A 509 -4.00 2.03 -15.46
CA TYR A 509 -3.05 2.65 -14.52
C TYR A 509 -1.77 1.84 -14.39
N TYR A 510 -1.88 0.51 -14.24
CA TYR A 510 -0.75 -0.41 -14.14
C TYR A 510 -0.12 -0.76 -15.50
N ARG A 511 -0.56 -0.13 -16.59
CA ARG A 511 -0.01 -0.33 -17.95
C ARG A 511 -0.15 -1.77 -18.46
N ARG A 512 -1.14 -2.51 -18.04
CA ARG A 512 -1.46 -3.86 -18.54
C ARG A 512 -2.12 -3.80 -19.91
N VAL A 513 -2.81 -2.69 -20.20
CA VAL A 513 -3.46 -2.37 -21.47
C VAL A 513 -2.98 -1.02 -22.00
N ALA A 514 -3.30 -0.72 -23.27
CA ALA A 514 -3.01 0.56 -23.88
C ALA A 514 -3.71 1.71 -23.14
N ARG A 515 -3.05 2.88 -23.06
CA ARG A 515 -3.54 4.04 -22.33
C ARG A 515 -4.06 5.09 -23.31
N ASP A 516 -5.39 5.25 -23.38
CA ASP A 516 -6.05 6.19 -24.26
C ASP A 516 -6.50 7.49 -23.56
N CYS A 517 -6.31 7.60 -22.26
CA CYS A 517 -6.64 8.78 -21.47
C CYS A 517 -5.41 9.65 -21.19
N ASP A 518 -5.64 10.95 -21.00
CA ASP A 518 -4.61 11.94 -20.67
C ASP A 518 -4.36 12.04 -19.18
N MET A 519 -5.41 11.78 -18.39
CA MET A 519 -5.40 11.90 -16.93
C MET A 519 -6.19 10.76 -16.29
N ILE A 520 -5.73 10.36 -15.11
CA ILE A 520 -6.38 9.33 -14.28
C ILE A 520 -6.52 9.87 -12.86
N TYR A 521 -7.74 9.98 -12.34
CA TYR A 521 -7.98 10.23 -10.94
C TYR A 521 -7.95 8.91 -10.17
N LEU A 522 -7.08 8.82 -9.18
CA LEU A 522 -6.96 7.66 -8.30
C LEU A 522 -6.32 8.08 -6.98
N ALA A 523 -6.71 7.41 -5.90
CA ALA A 523 -6.00 7.49 -4.64
C ALA A 523 -4.92 6.41 -4.56
N THR A 524 -3.82 6.72 -3.89
CA THR A 524 -2.76 5.77 -3.55
C THR A 524 -2.49 5.80 -2.06
N ASN A 525 -2.12 4.66 -1.48
CA ASN A 525 -1.52 4.60 -0.15
C ASN A 525 -0.01 4.36 -0.31
N PHE A 526 0.77 5.08 0.46
CA PHE A 526 2.20 4.82 0.57
C PHE A 526 2.41 3.75 1.64
N GLY A 527 3.28 2.79 1.34
CA GLY A 527 3.75 1.85 2.35
C GLY A 527 4.75 2.53 3.32
N THR A 528 5.19 1.79 4.29
CA THR A 528 6.22 2.20 5.25
C THR A 528 7.54 2.58 4.56
N VAL A 529 7.88 1.89 3.47
CA VAL A 529 9.02 2.20 2.59
C VAL A 529 8.61 3.23 1.55
N PHE A 530 9.15 4.44 1.63
CA PHE A 530 8.98 5.45 0.59
C PHE A 530 10.24 5.55 -0.28
N ASP A 531 10.30 4.72 -1.31
CA ASP A 531 11.38 4.70 -2.31
C ASP A 531 10.82 4.93 -3.72
N PRO A 532 10.74 6.19 -4.21
CA PRO A 532 10.24 6.50 -5.54
C PRO A 532 11.29 6.33 -6.65
N SER A 533 12.46 5.74 -6.39
CA SER A 533 13.57 5.67 -7.35
C SER A 533 13.22 4.88 -8.62
N THR A 534 12.40 3.85 -8.53
CA THR A 534 11.88 3.11 -9.69
C THR A 534 10.66 3.78 -10.31
N THR A 535 9.76 4.34 -9.46
CA THR A 535 8.52 5.02 -9.89
C THR A 535 8.81 6.22 -10.79
N TYR A 536 9.90 6.94 -10.56
CA TYR A 536 10.31 8.10 -11.36
C TYR A 536 11.59 7.85 -12.15
N SER A 537 11.99 6.59 -12.33
CA SER A 537 13.14 6.22 -13.18
C SER A 537 12.89 6.63 -14.63
N THR A 538 13.98 7.01 -15.32
CA THR A 538 13.99 7.23 -16.77
C THR A 538 14.46 6.01 -17.56
N ASP A 539 14.78 4.91 -16.89
CA ASP A 539 15.11 3.64 -17.54
C ASP A 539 13.89 3.05 -18.23
N GLU A 540 14.05 2.61 -19.49
CA GLU A 540 12.96 2.08 -20.32
C GLU A 540 12.25 0.88 -19.69
N ALA A 541 12.97 0.05 -18.94
CA ALA A 541 12.38 -1.08 -18.24
C ALA A 541 11.34 -0.61 -17.18
N TYR A 542 11.67 0.42 -16.42
CA TYR A 542 10.78 0.99 -15.42
C TYR A 542 9.71 1.92 -16.01
N VAL A 543 10.05 2.70 -17.06
CA VAL A 543 9.07 3.58 -17.73
C VAL A 543 7.91 2.77 -18.31
N LYS A 544 8.17 1.57 -18.80
CA LYS A 544 7.14 0.69 -19.38
C LYS A 544 6.33 -0.10 -18.34
N THR A 545 6.80 -0.18 -17.10
CA THR A 545 6.21 -1.06 -16.09
C THR A 545 5.80 -0.33 -14.80
N VAL A 546 6.75 0.29 -14.11
CA VAL A 546 6.57 0.86 -12.76
C VAL A 546 6.30 2.36 -12.77
N ASN A 547 6.91 3.12 -13.70
CA ASN A 547 6.67 4.56 -13.84
C ASN A 547 5.27 4.82 -14.41
N ARG A 548 4.28 4.92 -13.53
CA ARG A 548 2.84 5.03 -13.88
C ARG A 548 2.52 6.27 -14.72
N THR A 549 3.23 7.37 -14.50
CA THR A 549 2.99 8.62 -15.22
C THR A 549 3.71 8.71 -16.57
N GLY A 550 4.72 7.87 -16.79
CA GLY A 550 5.58 7.93 -17.98
C GLY A 550 6.46 9.17 -18.05
N ILE A 551 6.60 9.91 -16.93
CA ILE A 551 7.46 11.11 -16.88
C ILE A 551 8.93 10.75 -17.06
N ARG A 552 9.66 11.58 -17.83
CA ARG A 552 11.09 11.39 -18.12
C ARG A 552 11.88 12.63 -17.70
N ASP A 553 11.97 12.86 -16.38
CA ASP A 553 12.76 13.94 -15.81
C ASP A 553 14.00 13.39 -15.10
N LYS A 554 15.18 13.59 -15.70
CA LYS A 554 16.45 13.07 -15.19
C LYS A 554 16.80 13.63 -13.79
N LYS A 555 16.43 14.89 -13.51
CA LYS A 555 16.69 15.49 -12.20
C LYS A 555 15.80 14.87 -11.12
N LEU A 556 14.51 14.67 -11.40
CA LEU A 556 13.59 14.01 -10.48
C LEU A 556 14.04 12.56 -10.21
N ALA A 557 14.42 11.82 -11.25
CA ALA A 557 14.95 10.46 -11.13
C ALA A 557 16.22 10.42 -10.26
N GLN A 558 17.15 11.36 -10.46
CA GLN A 558 18.38 11.41 -9.65
C GLN A 558 18.10 11.74 -8.19
N LEU A 559 17.20 12.71 -7.92
CA LEU A 559 16.81 13.06 -6.53
C LEU A 559 16.16 11.89 -5.80
N ALA A 560 15.33 11.09 -6.49
CA ALA A 560 14.76 9.87 -5.92
C ALA A 560 15.85 8.83 -5.57
N VAL A 561 16.86 8.66 -6.44
CA VAL A 561 18.01 7.78 -6.18
C VAL A 561 18.87 8.32 -5.02
N ASP A 562 19.12 9.64 -4.97
CA ASP A 562 19.91 10.27 -3.90
C ASP A 562 19.24 10.10 -2.53
N MET A 563 17.92 10.22 -2.47
CA MET A 563 17.13 9.98 -1.27
C MET A 563 17.27 8.51 -0.82
N ARG A 564 17.07 7.56 -1.72
CA ARG A 564 17.26 6.12 -1.46
C ARG A 564 18.65 5.82 -0.89
N LYS A 565 19.69 6.43 -1.48
CA LYS A 565 21.10 6.28 -1.08
C LYS A 565 21.46 7.15 0.13
N THR A 566 20.66 7.06 1.19
CA THR A 566 20.97 7.61 2.49
C THR A 566 21.38 6.47 3.42
N GLU A 567 22.33 6.74 4.34
CA GLU A 567 22.71 5.74 5.33
C GLU A 567 21.52 5.37 6.22
N PRO A 568 21.35 4.08 6.57
CA PRO A 568 20.31 3.66 7.51
C PRO A 568 20.42 4.44 8.83
N GLY A 569 19.28 4.94 9.32
CA GLY A 569 19.22 5.73 10.56
C GLY A 569 19.55 7.22 10.41
N ASP A 570 20.05 7.69 9.26
CA ASP A 570 20.27 9.13 9.02
C ASP A 570 18.96 9.81 8.56
N VAL A 571 18.02 9.91 9.51
CA VAL A 571 16.67 10.43 9.30
C VAL A 571 16.69 11.88 8.81
N LEU A 572 17.58 12.73 9.36
CA LEU A 572 17.67 14.14 8.96
C LEU A 572 18.09 14.29 7.49
N SER A 573 19.15 13.60 7.06
CA SER A 573 19.60 13.63 5.66
C SER A 573 18.53 13.08 4.72
N TYR A 574 17.81 12.05 5.14
CA TYR A 574 16.70 11.52 4.36
C TYR A 574 15.59 12.56 4.18
N CYS A 575 15.15 13.23 5.26
CA CYS A 575 14.14 14.30 5.20
C CYS A 575 14.58 15.48 4.32
N GLN A 576 15.84 15.91 4.40
CA GLN A 576 16.38 16.98 3.54
C GLN A 576 16.31 16.63 2.06
N LYS A 577 16.67 15.38 1.71
CA LYS A 577 16.59 14.87 0.34
C LYS A 577 15.13 14.68 -0.09
N TRP A 578 14.26 14.24 0.81
CA TRP A 578 12.84 14.10 0.57
C TRP A 578 12.18 15.45 0.25
N VAL A 579 12.47 16.50 1.02
CA VAL A 579 11.99 17.87 0.72
C VAL A 579 12.46 18.32 -0.68
N THR A 580 13.75 18.12 -0.99
CA THR A 580 14.32 18.47 -2.31
C THR A 580 13.65 17.71 -3.46
N PHE A 581 13.34 16.43 -3.23
CA PHE A 581 12.56 15.61 -4.18
C PHE A 581 11.14 16.18 -4.35
N GLN A 582 10.45 16.54 -3.28
CA GLN A 582 9.10 17.11 -3.32
C GLN A 582 9.08 18.46 -4.07
N GLU A 583 10.07 19.34 -3.84
CA GLU A 583 10.21 20.60 -4.59
C GLU A 583 10.29 20.33 -6.11
N ARG A 584 11.12 19.38 -6.54
CA ARG A 584 11.23 19.02 -7.96
C ARG A 584 9.99 18.36 -8.48
N TRP A 585 9.38 17.47 -7.71
CA TRP A 585 8.16 16.77 -8.10
C TRP A 585 7.01 17.76 -8.39
N THR A 586 6.82 18.75 -7.50
CA THR A 586 5.79 19.78 -7.70
C THR A 586 6.11 20.71 -8.87
N GLU A 587 7.39 20.99 -9.15
CA GLU A 587 7.80 21.75 -10.35
C GLU A 587 7.50 21.00 -11.65
N VAL A 588 7.82 19.70 -11.74
CA VAL A 588 7.64 18.87 -12.93
C VAL A 588 6.17 18.45 -13.10
N LEU A 589 5.48 18.29 -11.99
CA LEU A 589 4.06 17.98 -11.87
C LEU A 589 3.66 16.72 -12.69
N PRO A 590 4.16 15.54 -12.36
CA PRO A 590 3.74 14.31 -13.04
C PRO A 590 2.30 13.90 -12.69
N ALA A 591 1.78 14.43 -11.60
CA ALA A 591 0.38 14.35 -11.18
C ALA A 591 -0.01 15.64 -10.43
N ILE A 592 -1.30 15.97 -10.41
CA ILE A 592 -1.84 17.03 -9.55
C ILE A 592 -2.19 16.36 -8.21
N PRO A 593 -1.52 16.73 -7.10
CA PRO A 593 -1.92 16.27 -5.77
C PRO A 593 -3.23 16.96 -5.40
N VAL A 594 -4.19 16.23 -4.87
CA VAL A 594 -5.51 16.79 -4.54
C VAL A 594 -5.66 16.92 -3.04
N TYR A 595 -5.76 15.80 -2.33
CA TYR A 595 -5.89 15.82 -0.88
C TYR A 595 -5.28 14.56 -0.23
N SER A 596 -4.96 14.70 1.05
CA SER A 596 -4.76 13.61 1.98
C SER A 596 -5.74 13.79 3.15
N ASN A 597 -6.33 12.71 3.62
CA ASN A 597 -7.42 12.76 4.59
C ASN A 597 -7.10 11.94 5.85
N VAL A 598 -8.02 12.00 6.79
CA VAL A 598 -8.00 11.23 8.03
C VAL A 598 -8.93 10.03 7.86
N TYR A 599 -8.51 8.86 8.30
CA TYR A 599 -9.38 7.70 8.47
C TYR A 599 -10.13 7.79 9.79
N PHE A 600 -11.38 7.34 9.78
CA PHE A 600 -12.21 7.18 10.97
C PHE A 600 -12.63 5.73 11.09
N ASP A 601 -12.45 5.16 12.27
CA ASP A 601 -13.00 3.88 12.65
C ASP A 601 -14.10 4.12 13.69
N PHE A 602 -15.28 3.57 13.45
CA PHE A 602 -16.40 3.59 14.37
C PHE A 602 -16.66 2.17 14.87
N TYR A 603 -16.72 1.95 16.18
CA TYR A 603 -16.84 0.61 16.72
C TYR A 603 -17.63 0.54 18.01
N THR A 604 -18.19 -0.64 18.28
CA THR A 604 -18.94 -0.90 19.49
C THR A 604 -18.02 -0.88 20.72
N THR A 605 -18.51 -0.42 21.88
CA THR A 605 -17.75 -0.47 23.13
C THR A 605 -17.50 -1.90 23.65
N ARG A 606 -18.07 -2.93 23.00
CA ARG A 606 -17.68 -4.34 23.23
C ARG A 606 -16.23 -4.60 22.83
N LEU A 607 -15.75 -3.93 21.80
CA LEU A 607 -14.37 -4.05 21.34
C LEU A 607 -13.46 -3.23 22.26
N GLN A 608 -12.67 -3.94 23.06
CA GLN A 608 -11.76 -3.37 24.04
C GLN A 608 -10.31 -3.49 23.57
N ASN A 609 -9.44 -2.60 24.05
CA ASN A 609 -8.02 -2.56 23.73
C ASN A 609 -7.73 -2.37 22.22
N TYR A 610 -8.70 -1.88 21.46
CA TYR A 610 -8.52 -1.58 20.05
C TYR A 610 -7.80 -0.24 19.88
N ARG A 611 -6.56 -0.28 19.34
CA ARG A 611 -5.72 0.91 19.15
C ARG A 611 -5.21 0.93 17.73
N VAL A 612 -5.63 1.90 16.96
CA VAL A 612 -5.19 2.13 15.57
C VAL A 612 -4.50 3.47 15.45
N THR A 613 -3.47 3.49 14.63
CA THR A 613 -2.70 4.70 14.29
C THR A 613 -2.35 4.66 12.79
N GLU A 614 -1.69 5.69 12.29
CA GLU A 614 -1.11 5.67 10.94
C GLU A 614 -0.07 4.57 10.74
N ASN A 615 0.52 4.07 11.83
CA ASN A 615 1.55 3.03 11.84
C ASN A 615 1.03 1.66 12.31
N GLN A 616 -0.18 1.60 12.86
CA GLN A 616 -0.81 0.37 13.35
C GLN A 616 -2.19 0.17 12.72
N THR A 617 -2.29 -0.79 11.81
CA THR A 617 -3.55 -1.12 11.13
C THR A 617 -4.53 -1.83 12.07
N TRP A 618 -5.83 -1.84 11.70
CA TRP A 618 -6.85 -2.56 12.46
C TRP A 618 -6.52 -4.07 12.61
N THR A 619 -5.90 -4.67 11.59
CA THR A 619 -5.54 -6.09 11.58
C THR A 619 -4.40 -6.43 12.56
N GLN A 620 -3.52 -5.48 12.81
CA GLN A 620 -2.52 -5.57 13.87
C GLN A 620 -3.16 -5.33 15.26
N ALA A 621 -3.96 -4.25 15.36
CA ALA A 621 -4.64 -3.89 16.60
C ALA A 621 -5.60 -4.97 17.13
N ILE A 622 -6.22 -5.76 16.21
CA ILE A 622 -7.19 -6.80 16.59
C ILE A 622 -6.55 -7.99 17.29
N VAL A 623 -5.25 -8.21 17.13
CA VAL A 623 -4.52 -9.31 17.79
C VAL A 623 -4.50 -9.12 19.31
N GLY A 624 -4.31 -7.89 19.80
CA GLY A 624 -4.36 -7.54 21.23
C GLY A 624 -5.75 -7.15 21.73
N ALA A 625 -6.72 -7.01 20.84
CA ALA A 625 -8.08 -6.61 21.22
C ALA A 625 -8.89 -7.78 21.81
N THR A 626 -9.93 -7.42 22.59
CA THR A 626 -10.85 -8.38 23.22
C THR A 626 -12.30 -7.96 23.02
N LEU A 627 -13.22 -8.91 23.05
CA LEU A 627 -14.66 -8.62 23.10
C LEU A 627 -15.20 -8.85 24.50
N THR A 628 -15.89 -7.83 25.05
CA THR A 628 -16.69 -8.03 26.27
C THR A 628 -17.97 -8.76 25.93
N GLN A 629 -18.40 -9.67 26.79
CA GLN A 629 -19.67 -10.39 26.64
C GLN A 629 -20.84 -9.39 26.71
N ILE A 630 -21.87 -9.63 25.91
CA ILE A 630 -23.12 -8.90 26.02
C ILE A 630 -23.74 -9.35 27.35
N ALA A 631 -23.90 -8.42 28.29
CA ALA A 631 -24.70 -8.71 29.49
C ALA A 631 -26.13 -9.01 29.02
N GLU A 632 -26.65 -10.23 29.31
CA GLU A 632 -28.02 -10.64 29.04
C GLU A 632 -29.07 -9.72 29.69
#